data_3bf114a139727d8cffb489a0301a58f7
#
_entry.id   3bf114a139727d8cffb489a0301a58f7
#
_cell.length_a   1.000
_cell.length_b   1.000
_cell.length_c   1.000
_cell.angle_alpha   90.00
_cell.angle_beta   90.00
_cell.angle_gamma   90.00
#
_symmetry.space_group_name_H-M   'P 1'
#
loop_
_entity.id
_entity.type
_entity.pdbx_description
1 polymer ?
#
loop_
_entity_poly.entity_id
_entity_poly.type
_entity_poly.pdbx_seq_one_letter_code
_entity_poly.pdbx_strand_id
1 'polypeptide(L)'
;MKTVSRSPWRVPNYADSTLGDQIEGEDPAARHAAVDALGKLNGAVVVANPNTGRVLSIVNQKLAFKSGFQPCSTIKVPVALAALSETVVDRSTLIRLYGKTSVNMTQALAKSSNQYFASLGEKLGFERVSYYAKLFGLGEKAGLDIDAEQPGILPSETPKSGMGMMTSFGDGITLTPLEYAALMGAVANGGTLYYLQYPKSQQEGDLLIPRVKRHLDISELIPEIKPGMAGAVEYGTARRIGFDPNEPIYGKTGTCTDTRSPTHLGWFGSFTEVGRQKLVVVVLLTGGNAVSGPAASGVAGQVYKNLEAQNYFAQAGSSSALASQESR
;
A
#
# COMPACT_ATOMS: atom_id res chain seq x y z
N MET A 1 -29.56 34.86 -9.77
CA MET A 1 -29.43 33.44 -9.42
C MET A 1 -27.96 33.06 -9.49
N LYS A 2 -27.32 32.69 -8.36
CA LYS A 2 -25.95 32.17 -8.38
C LYS A 2 -26.02 30.75 -8.92
N THR A 3 -25.43 30.47 -10.08
CA THR A 3 -25.24 29.15 -10.61
C THR A 3 -24.34 28.38 -9.64
N VAL A 4 -24.90 27.45 -8.89
CA VAL A 4 -24.13 26.50 -8.10
C VAL A 4 -23.35 25.61 -9.08
N SER A 5 -22.07 25.90 -9.25
CA SER A 5 -21.16 25.02 -10.02
C SER A 5 -21.18 23.64 -9.36
N ARG A 6 -21.88 22.67 -9.95
CA ARG A 6 -21.82 21.28 -9.51
C ARG A 6 -20.41 20.78 -9.75
N SER A 7 -19.76 20.33 -8.68
CA SER A 7 -18.46 19.65 -8.79
C SER A 7 -18.55 18.54 -9.85
N PRO A 8 -17.57 18.41 -10.76
CA PRO A 8 -17.52 17.31 -11.73
C PRO A 8 -17.29 15.94 -11.04
N TRP A 9 -16.89 15.98 -9.77
CA TRP A 9 -16.57 14.77 -9.00
C TRP A 9 -17.84 14.13 -8.44
N ARG A 10 -17.95 12.79 -8.61
CA ARG A 10 -19.10 12.02 -8.11
C ARG A 10 -18.98 11.65 -6.64
N VAL A 11 -17.76 11.63 -6.12
CA VAL A 11 -17.46 11.23 -4.74
C VAL A 11 -17.02 12.46 -3.95
N PRO A 12 -17.58 12.71 -2.75
CA PRO A 12 -17.19 13.83 -1.92
C PRO A 12 -15.81 13.61 -1.30
N ASN A 13 -15.09 14.70 -0.99
CA ASN A 13 -13.81 14.66 -0.28
C ASN A 13 -13.95 14.26 1.19
N TYR A 14 -15.11 14.44 1.78
CA TYR A 14 -15.37 14.25 3.21
C TYR A 14 -16.57 13.33 3.39
N ALA A 15 -16.45 12.40 4.33
CA ALA A 15 -17.48 11.47 4.73
C ALA A 15 -17.23 11.00 6.17
N ASP A 16 -18.23 10.41 6.79
CA ASP A 16 -18.01 9.56 7.96
C ASP A 16 -17.52 8.19 7.47
N SER A 17 -16.19 8.02 7.52
CA SER A 17 -15.52 6.82 7.04
C SER A 17 -15.56 5.66 8.05
N THR A 18 -16.17 5.85 9.23
CA THR A 18 -16.28 4.80 10.26
C THR A 18 -17.65 4.10 10.26
N LEU A 19 -18.60 4.64 9.49
CA LEU A 19 -19.99 4.21 9.51
C LEU A 19 -20.18 2.76 9.04
N GLY A 20 -20.56 1.89 9.97
CA GLY A 20 -20.83 0.48 9.72
C GLY A 20 -19.63 -0.44 9.84
N ASP A 21 -18.48 0.06 10.31
CA ASP A 21 -17.32 -0.76 10.60
C ASP A 21 -17.61 -1.69 11.81
N GLN A 22 -17.14 -2.94 11.72
CA GLN A 22 -17.14 -3.92 12.81
C GLN A 22 -15.72 -3.96 13.38
N ILE A 23 -15.57 -3.72 14.68
CA ILE A 23 -14.28 -3.43 15.29
C ILE A 23 -13.87 -4.36 16.43
N GLU A 24 -14.70 -5.36 16.74
CA GLU A 24 -14.60 -6.21 17.95
C GLU A 24 -13.27 -6.96 18.04
N GLY A 25 -12.67 -7.31 16.90
CA GLY A 25 -11.37 -8.00 16.82
C GLY A 25 -10.18 -7.09 16.48
N GLU A 26 -10.42 -5.79 16.29
CA GLU A 26 -9.35 -4.84 15.97
C GLU A 26 -8.47 -4.52 17.18
N ASP A 27 -7.22 -4.17 16.91
CA ASP A 27 -6.33 -3.58 17.91
C ASP A 27 -6.83 -2.17 18.27
N PRO A 28 -7.20 -1.89 19.53
CA PRO A 28 -7.78 -0.59 19.91
C PRO A 28 -6.85 0.60 19.62
N ALA A 29 -5.54 0.43 19.82
CA ALA A 29 -4.57 1.49 19.59
C ALA A 29 -4.43 1.77 18.08
N ALA A 30 -4.34 0.72 17.25
CA ALA A 30 -4.31 0.85 15.81
C ALA A 30 -5.60 1.47 15.25
N ARG A 31 -6.76 1.04 15.78
CA ARG A 31 -8.07 1.63 15.41
C ARG A 31 -8.14 3.11 15.71
N HIS A 32 -7.83 3.48 16.94
CA HIS A 32 -7.86 4.89 17.36
C HIS A 32 -6.90 5.74 16.52
N ALA A 33 -5.66 5.28 16.35
CA ALA A 33 -4.67 5.97 15.55
C ALA A 33 -5.11 6.18 14.10
N ALA A 34 -5.73 5.17 13.47
CA ALA A 34 -6.18 5.22 12.08
C ALA A 34 -7.41 6.12 11.90
N VAL A 35 -8.39 6.05 12.81
CA VAL A 35 -9.59 6.90 12.77
C VAL A 35 -9.23 8.37 12.94
N ASP A 36 -8.41 8.69 13.93
CA ASP A 36 -7.97 10.07 14.19
C ASP A 36 -7.17 10.64 13.01
N ALA A 37 -6.29 9.82 12.43
CA ALA A 37 -5.47 10.23 11.28
C ALA A 37 -6.31 10.50 10.03
N LEU A 38 -7.30 9.66 9.74
CA LEU A 38 -8.19 9.83 8.59
C LEU A 38 -9.15 11.01 8.80
N GLY A 39 -9.62 11.21 10.03
CA GLY A 39 -10.52 12.28 10.40
C GLY A 39 -11.78 12.27 9.54
N LYS A 40 -12.10 13.41 8.92
CA LYS A 40 -13.28 13.57 8.06
C LYS A 40 -13.03 13.24 6.58
N LEU A 41 -11.83 12.84 6.21
CA LEU A 41 -11.55 12.53 4.81
C LEU A 41 -12.30 11.26 4.37
N ASN A 42 -12.77 11.29 3.12
CA ASN A 42 -13.40 10.12 2.51
C ASN A 42 -12.31 9.16 2.00
N GLY A 43 -12.13 8.06 2.69
CA GLY A 43 -11.06 7.13 2.37
C GLY A 43 -11.14 5.85 3.20
N ALA A 44 -10.13 5.01 3.05
CA ALA A 44 -9.91 3.82 3.87
C ALA A 44 -8.47 3.77 4.39
N VAL A 45 -8.31 3.24 5.59
CA VAL A 45 -6.99 2.96 6.19
C VAL A 45 -6.96 1.50 6.59
N VAL A 46 -5.91 0.78 6.18
CA VAL A 46 -5.64 -0.59 6.60
C VAL A 46 -4.33 -0.60 7.36
N VAL A 47 -4.36 -1.13 8.58
CA VAL A 47 -3.18 -1.35 9.42
C VAL A 47 -3.01 -2.85 9.62
N ALA A 48 -1.83 -3.40 9.32
CA ALA A 48 -1.58 -4.83 9.40
C ALA A 48 -0.19 -5.16 9.92
N ASN A 49 -0.07 -6.33 10.56
CA ASN A 49 1.20 -6.90 10.96
C ASN A 49 1.77 -7.73 9.80
N PRO A 50 2.90 -7.33 9.20
CA PRO A 50 3.46 -8.03 8.05
C PRO A 50 4.00 -9.42 8.36
N ASN A 51 4.33 -9.72 9.61
CA ASN A 51 4.93 -10.98 10.00
C ASN A 51 3.90 -12.10 10.25
N THR A 52 2.62 -11.74 10.36
CA THR A 52 1.54 -12.68 10.67
C THR A 52 0.37 -12.61 9.70
N GLY A 53 0.22 -11.51 8.95
CA GLY A 53 -0.97 -11.22 8.17
C GLY A 53 -2.17 -10.74 9.02
N ARG A 54 -2.01 -10.59 10.36
CA ARG A 54 -3.08 -10.05 11.20
C ARG A 54 -3.40 -8.63 10.77
N VAL A 55 -4.64 -8.39 10.43
CA VAL A 55 -5.18 -7.04 10.26
C VAL A 55 -5.48 -6.49 11.65
N LEU A 56 -4.87 -5.34 11.95
CA LEU A 56 -5.00 -4.66 13.23
C LEU A 56 -6.16 -3.66 13.21
N SER A 57 -6.41 -3.03 12.06
CA SER A 57 -7.57 -2.16 11.86
C SER A 57 -7.89 -1.97 10.38
N ILE A 58 -9.18 -1.82 10.06
CA ILE A 58 -9.70 -1.37 8.77
C ILE A 58 -10.71 -0.25 8.99
N VAL A 59 -10.31 0.98 8.73
CA VAL A 59 -11.24 2.11 8.70
C VAL A 59 -11.90 2.18 7.33
N ASN A 60 -13.22 2.30 7.29
CA ASN A 60 -14.07 2.24 6.10
C ASN A 60 -14.03 0.86 5.40
N GLN A 61 -14.46 -0.15 6.13
CA GLN A 61 -14.56 -1.53 5.63
C GLN A 61 -15.38 -1.62 4.35
N LYS A 62 -16.45 -0.85 4.25
CA LYS A 62 -17.29 -0.76 3.04
C LYS A 62 -16.50 -0.34 1.80
N LEU A 63 -15.51 0.54 1.94
CA LEU A 63 -14.64 0.96 0.85
C LEU A 63 -13.52 -0.07 0.60
N ALA A 64 -12.92 -0.60 1.68
CA ALA A 64 -11.79 -1.53 1.61
C ALA A 64 -12.18 -2.89 0.99
N PHE A 65 -13.43 -3.33 1.14
CA PHE A 65 -13.93 -4.62 0.64
C PHE A 65 -14.41 -4.59 -0.82
N LYS A 66 -14.50 -3.42 -1.45
CA LYS A 66 -14.89 -3.31 -2.87
C LYS A 66 -13.84 -3.92 -3.80
N SER A 67 -14.24 -4.20 -5.03
CA SER A 67 -13.40 -4.77 -6.11
C SER A 67 -12.25 -3.87 -6.60
N GLY A 68 -11.80 -2.97 -5.76
CA GLY A 68 -10.62 -2.15 -5.94
C GLY A 68 -10.82 -0.90 -6.79
N PHE A 69 -9.72 -0.18 -6.88
CA PHE A 69 -9.59 1.09 -7.59
C PHE A 69 -8.33 1.07 -8.43
N GLN A 70 -8.24 1.94 -9.43
CA GLN A 70 -7.01 2.05 -10.21
C GLN A 70 -5.82 2.31 -9.25
N PRO A 71 -4.75 1.51 -9.32
CA PRO A 71 -3.63 1.61 -8.36
C PRO A 71 -2.81 2.88 -8.55
N CYS A 72 -2.96 3.57 -9.67
CA CYS A 72 -2.11 4.71 -10.02
C CYS A 72 -0.63 4.28 -9.95
N SER A 73 0.23 5.14 -9.40
CA SER A 73 1.67 4.85 -9.29
C SER A 73 2.06 3.82 -8.23
N THR A 74 1.13 3.26 -7.46
CA THR A 74 1.45 2.16 -6.53
C THR A 74 1.81 0.88 -7.27
N ILE A 75 1.32 0.70 -8.51
CA ILE A 75 1.69 -0.41 -9.41
C ILE A 75 3.20 -0.49 -9.67
N LYS A 76 3.92 0.60 -9.46
CA LYS A 76 5.37 0.66 -9.68
C LYS A 76 6.17 -0.22 -8.74
N VAL A 77 5.63 -0.56 -7.57
CA VAL A 77 6.30 -1.49 -6.63
C VAL A 77 6.37 -2.90 -7.22
N PRO A 78 5.25 -3.55 -7.59
CA PRO A 78 5.32 -4.87 -8.21
C PRO A 78 6.02 -4.85 -9.59
N VAL A 79 5.92 -3.78 -10.35
CA VAL A 79 6.64 -3.65 -11.63
C VAL A 79 8.16 -3.56 -11.43
N ALA A 80 8.62 -2.85 -10.37
CA ALA A 80 10.03 -2.80 -10.02
C ALA A 80 10.56 -4.20 -9.66
N LEU A 81 9.85 -4.91 -8.80
CA LEU A 81 10.20 -6.29 -8.41
C LEU A 81 10.21 -7.23 -9.61
N ALA A 82 9.22 -7.14 -10.50
CA ALA A 82 9.18 -7.92 -11.73
C ALA A 82 10.40 -7.65 -12.63
N ALA A 83 10.77 -6.38 -12.81
CA ALA A 83 11.90 -6.01 -13.66
C ALA A 83 13.25 -6.45 -13.09
N LEU A 84 13.38 -6.45 -11.76
CA LEU A 84 14.56 -6.98 -11.06
C LEU A 84 14.59 -8.51 -11.14
N SER A 85 13.47 -9.19 -10.91
CA SER A 85 13.37 -10.67 -11.01
C SER A 85 13.73 -11.17 -12.41
N GLU A 86 13.34 -10.45 -13.46
CA GLU A 86 13.66 -10.78 -14.85
C GLU A 86 15.02 -10.24 -15.30
N THR A 87 15.81 -9.66 -14.39
CA THR A 87 17.12 -9.05 -14.69
C THR A 87 17.09 -8.03 -15.84
N VAL A 88 15.93 -7.40 -16.08
CA VAL A 88 15.75 -6.34 -17.10
C VAL A 88 16.54 -5.10 -16.70
N VAL A 89 16.67 -4.87 -15.40
CA VAL A 89 17.44 -3.80 -14.76
C VAL A 89 17.99 -4.28 -13.41
N ASP A 90 19.05 -3.64 -12.94
CA ASP A 90 19.44 -3.58 -11.53
C ASP A 90 19.16 -2.18 -10.96
N ARG A 91 19.45 -1.97 -9.67
CA ARG A 91 19.23 -0.67 -9.03
C ARG A 91 20.03 0.46 -9.66
N SER A 92 21.21 0.17 -10.20
CA SER A 92 22.15 1.14 -10.77
C SER A 92 21.87 1.45 -12.24
N THR A 93 21.12 0.58 -12.93
CA THR A 93 20.83 0.73 -14.35
C THR A 93 20.17 2.07 -14.64
N LEU A 94 20.83 2.88 -15.45
CA LEU A 94 20.34 4.18 -15.89
C LEU A 94 19.45 4.03 -17.13
N ILE A 95 18.21 4.49 -17.04
CA ILE A 95 17.32 4.63 -18.17
C ILE A 95 17.24 6.11 -18.55
N ARG A 96 17.55 6.40 -19.84
CA ARG A 96 17.42 7.73 -20.38
C ARG A 96 15.93 8.08 -20.59
N LEU A 97 15.49 9.13 -19.94
CA LEU A 97 14.14 9.67 -20.11
C LEU A 97 14.10 10.60 -21.33
N TYR A 98 12.90 10.98 -21.75
CA TYR A 98 12.74 11.99 -22.80
C TYR A 98 13.49 13.25 -22.39
N GLY A 99 14.41 13.69 -23.25
CA GLY A 99 15.38 14.73 -22.96
C GLY A 99 16.77 14.17 -22.67
N LYS A 100 17.56 14.85 -21.82
CA LYS A 100 18.95 14.49 -21.54
C LYS A 100 19.15 13.81 -20.17
N THR A 101 18.09 13.69 -19.37
CA THR A 101 18.17 13.15 -18.00
C THR A 101 18.10 11.63 -18.02
N SER A 102 19.02 10.99 -17.30
CA SER A 102 18.95 9.56 -17.00
C SER A 102 18.71 9.37 -15.52
N VAL A 103 17.89 8.37 -15.16
CA VAL A 103 17.57 8.04 -13.77
C VAL A 103 17.69 6.52 -13.54
N ASN A 104 18.04 6.15 -12.32
CA ASN A 104 18.05 4.76 -11.86
C ASN A 104 16.76 4.42 -11.11
N MET A 105 16.64 3.16 -10.65
CA MET A 105 15.47 2.63 -9.93
C MET A 105 15.18 3.45 -8.65
N THR A 106 16.19 3.79 -7.87
CA THR A 106 16.05 4.60 -6.65
C THR A 106 15.39 5.94 -6.92
N GLN A 107 15.93 6.68 -7.88
CA GLN A 107 15.38 7.99 -8.28
C GLN A 107 13.99 7.88 -8.89
N ALA A 108 13.76 6.82 -9.70
CA ALA A 108 12.48 6.60 -10.36
C ALA A 108 11.37 6.25 -9.37
N LEU A 109 11.64 5.45 -8.34
CA LEU A 109 10.69 5.16 -7.26
C LEU A 109 10.43 6.39 -6.40
N ALA A 110 11.48 7.09 -5.96
CA ALA A 110 11.38 8.27 -5.10
C ALA A 110 10.56 9.40 -5.73
N LYS A 111 10.82 9.69 -7.01
CA LYS A 111 10.13 10.74 -7.78
C LYS A 111 8.91 10.23 -8.55
N SER A 112 8.64 8.93 -8.47
CA SER A 112 7.51 8.30 -9.17
C SER A 112 7.54 8.50 -10.70
N SER A 113 8.70 8.30 -11.35
CA SER A 113 8.91 8.55 -12.78
C SER A 113 8.04 7.65 -13.65
N ASN A 114 7.07 8.23 -14.36
CA ASN A 114 6.19 7.47 -15.27
C ASN A 114 6.97 6.93 -16.47
N GLN A 115 7.88 7.73 -17.03
CA GLN A 115 8.67 7.34 -18.21
C GLN A 115 9.59 6.15 -17.92
N TYR A 116 10.19 6.09 -16.73
CA TYR A 116 11.00 4.96 -16.30
C TYR A 116 10.17 3.67 -16.26
N PHE A 117 9.03 3.71 -15.56
CA PHE A 117 8.18 2.54 -15.40
C PHE A 117 7.44 2.13 -16.69
N ALA A 118 7.11 3.08 -17.56
CA ALA A 118 6.62 2.78 -18.90
C ALA A 118 7.68 2.00 -19.70
N SER A 119 8.94 2.42 -19.67
CA SER A 119 10.04 1.71 -20.32
C SER A 119 10.25 0.30 -19.76
N LEU A 120 10.07 0.10 -18.46
CA LEU A 120 10.12 -1.25 -17.87
C LEU A 120 8.97 -2.11 -18.38
N GLY A 121 7.76 -1.56 -18.45
CA GLY A 121 6.60 -2.26 -18.98
C GLY A 121 6.77 -2.74 -20.42
N GLU A 122 7.31 -1.88 -21.28
CA GLU A 122 7.61 -2.24 -22.67
C GLU A 122 8.65 -3.38 -22.77
N LYS A 123 9.65 -3.37 -21.90
CA LYS A 123 10.69 -4.42 -21.86
C LYS A 123 10.17 -5.74 -21.29
N LEU A 124 9.32 -5.70 -20.27
CA LEU A 124 8.73 -6.89 -19.64
C LEU A 124 7.68 -7.54 -20.54
N GLY A 125 6.84 -6.73 -21.18
CA GLY A 125 5.66 -7.20 -21.90
C GLY A 125 4.52 -7.64 -20.98
N PHE A 126 3.35 -7.83 -21.58
CA PHE A 126 2.11 -8.11 -20.87
C PHE A 126 2.16 -9.40 -20.03
N GLU A 127 2.68 -10.46 -20.62
CA GLU A 127 2.70 -11.78 -19.97
C GLU A 127 3.48 -11.77 -18.66
N ARG A 128 4.68 -11.17 -18.65
CA ARG A 128 5.50 -11.08 -17.44
C ARG A 128 4.87 -10.16 -16.40
N VAL A 129 4.39 -8.99 -16.80
CA VAL A 129 3.71 -8.06 -15.87
C VAL A 129 2.49 -8.73 -15.23
N SER A 130 1.67 -9.45 -16.02
CA SER A 130 0.51 -10.17 -15.51
C SER A 130 0.89 -11.35 -14.61
N TYR A 131 1.93 -12.09 -14.97
CA TYR A 131 2.46 -13.18 -14.15
C TYR A 131 2.88 -12.68 -12.76
N TYR A 132 3.72 -11.65 -12.72
CA TYR A 132 4.20 -11.10 -11.45
C TYR A 132 3.08 -10.41 -10.65
N ALA A 133 2.14 -9.73 -11.30
CA ALA A 133 0.98 -9.17 -10.61
C ALA A 133 0.20 -10.27 -9.86
N LYS A 134 -0.10 -11.39 -10.52
CA LYS A 134 -0.74 -12.56 -9.89
C LYS A 134 0.14 -13.18 -8.80
N LEU A 135 1.43 -13.35 -9.07
CA LEU A 135 2.38 -13.91 -8.10
C LEU A 135 2.39 -13.09 -6.80
N PHE A 136 2.30 -11.77 -6.90
CA PHE A 136 2.28 -10.84 -5.77
C PHE A 136 0.88 -10.68 -5.14
N GLY A 137 -0.12 -11.43 -5.60
CA GLY A 137 -1.45 -11.50 -5.00
C GLY A 137 -2.46 -10.49 -5.52
N LEU A 138 -2.15 -9.75 -6.60
CA LEU A 138 -3.11 -8.85 -7.23
C LEU A 138 -4.16 -9.65 -8.01
N GLY A 139 -5.40 -9.19 -7.98
CA GLY A 139 -6.54 -9.87 -8.61
C GLY A 139 -7.06 -11.07 -7.82
N GLU A 140 -6.65 -11.20 -6.55
CA GLU A 140 -7.07 -12.28 -5.66
C GLU A 140 -7.55 -11.71 -4.32
N LYS A 141 -8.53 -12.36 -3.66
CA LYS A 141 -8.88 -12.00 -2.29
C LYS A 141 -7.62 -12.02 -1.40
N ALA A 142 -7.45 -11.01 -0.58
CA ALA A 142 -6.34 -10.95 0.38
C ALA A 142 -6.47 -12.03 1.47
N GLY A 143 -7.71 -12.45 1.79
CA GLY A 143 -8.00 -13.64 2.56
C GLY A 143 -8.61 -13.40 3.92
N LEU A 144 -9.41 -12.35 4.07
CA LEU A 144 -10.12 -12.04 5.32
C LEU A 144 -11.18 -13.10 5.69
N ASP A 145 -11.53 -13.99 4.76
CA ASP A 145 -12.59 -14.98 4.93
C ASP A 145 -13.96 -14.33 5.22
N ILE A 146 -14.22 -13.21 4.56
CA ILE A 146 -15.47 -12.44 4.66
C ILE A 146 -16.13 -12.43 3.27
N ASP A 147 -17.43 -12.71 3.19
CA ASP A 147 -18.18 -12.73 1.92
C ASP A 147 -18.13 -11.38 1.19
N ALA A 148 -18.12 -10.29 1.94
CA ALA A 148 -18.07 -8.93 1.41
C ALA A 148 -16.74 -8.58 0.74
N GLU A 149 -15.64 -9.30 1.04
CA GLU A 149 -14.34 -9.06 0.44
C GLU A 149 -14.38 -9.39 -1.05
N GLN A 150 -14.06 -8.41 -1.89
CA GLN A 150 -13.92 -8.57 -3.33
C GLN A 150 -12.45 -8.44 -3.73
N PRO A 151 -11.95 -9.25 -4.67
CA PRO A 151 -10.62 -9.06 -5.24
C PRO A 151 -10.59 -7.85 -6.17
N GLY A 152 -9.40 -7.34 -6.44
CA GLY A 152 -9.15 -6.47 -7.57
C GLY A 152 -9.30 -7.18 -8.91
N ILE A 153 -9.01 -6.48 -9.99
CA ILE A 153 -9.14 -7.00 -11.35
C ILE A 153 -7.81 -6.82 -12.09
N LEU A 154 -7.37 -7.88 -12.75
CA LEU A 154 -6.27 -7.84 -13.71
C LEU A 154 -6.83 -7.96 -15.13
N PRO A 155 -6.32 -7.19 -16.11
CA PRO A 155 -6.74 -7.33 -17.50
C PRO A 155 -6.28 -8.67 -18.07
N SER A 156 -7.05 -9.22 -19.03
CA SER A 156 -6.71 -10.46 -19.74
C SER A 156 -5.77 -10.25 -20.92
N GLU A 157 -5.61 -9.00 -21.35
CA GLU A 157 -4.76 -8.57 -22.44
C GLU A 157 -4.21 -7.17 -22.20
N THR A 158 -3.25 -6.74 -23.00
CA THR A 158 -2.70 -5.38 -22.92
C THR A 158 -3.82 -4.35 -23.06
N PRO A 159 -3.98 -3.42 -22.10
CA PRO A 159 -4.95 -2.34 -22.20
C PRO A 159 -4.74 -1.51 -23.48
N LYS A 160 -5.82 -0.94 -24.02
CA LYS A 160 -5.76 -0.08 -25.22
C LYS A 160 -4.79 1.10 -25.10
N SER A 161 -4.56 1.57 -23.88
CA SER A 161 -3.60 2.62 -23.56
C SER A 161 -2.13 2.17 -23.65
N GLY A 162 -1.87 0.87 -23.79
CA GLY A 162 -0.55 0.27 -23.92
C GLY A 162 0.12 -0.08 -22.58
N MET A 163 1.22 -0.84 -22.69
CA MET A 163 1.99 -1.32 -21.54
C MET A 163 2.53 -0.19 -20.67
N GLY A 164 2.95 0.90 -21.28
CA GLY A 164 3.47 2.06 -20.56
C GLY A 164 2.47 2.64 -19.56
N MET A 165 1.20 2.75 -19.93
CA MET A 165 0.12 3.22 -19.03
C MET A 165 -0.22 2.16 -17.99
N MET A 166 -0.25 0.89 -18.36
CA MET A 166 -0.49 -0.21 -17.43
C MET A 166 0.57 -0.22 -16.29
N THR A 167 1.85 -0.06 -16.62
CA THR A 167 2.95 -0.18 -15.65
C THR A 167 3.31 1.11 -14.92
N SER A 168 2.89 2.26 -15.42
CA SER A 168 3.14 3.56 -14.76
C SER A 168 1.93 4.10 -13.98
N PHE A 169 0.71 3.78 -14.39
CA PHE A 169 -0.54 4.24 -13.78
C PHE A 169 -1.49 3.12 -13.36
N GLY A 170 -1.19 1.86 -13.72
CA GLY A 170 -2.06 0.72 -13.45
C GLY A 170 -3.34 0.76 -14.27
N ASP A 171 -3.28 1.30 -15.50
CA ASP A 171 -4.44 1.32 -16.38
C ASP A 171 -4.89 -0.11 -16.71
N GLY A 172 -6.20 -0.34 -16.69
CA GLY A 172 -6.79 -1.68 -16.83
C GLY A 172 -6.75 -2.54 -15.56
N ILE A 173 -6.03 -2.13 -14.51
CA ILE A 173 -5.92 -2.84 -13.22
C ILE A 173 -6.81 -2.16 -12.18
N THR A 174 -7.45 -2.95 -11.31
CA THR A 174 -7.94 -2.46 -10.03
C THR A 174 -7.23 -3.19 -8.89
N LEU A 175 -6.90 -2.45 -7.84
CA LEU A 175 -6.21 -2.90 -6.64
C LEU A 175 -7.04 -2.55 -5.42
N THR A 176 -7.22 -3.50 -4.50
CA THR A 176 -7.88 -3.21 -3.23
C THR A 176 -6.87 -2.73 -2.19
N PRO A 177 -7.29 -1.95 -1.17
CA PRO A 177 -6.42 -1.63 -0.05
C PRO A 177 -5.85 -2.86 0.66
N LEU A 178 -6.60 -3.96 0.68
CA LEU A 178 -6.21 -5.23 1.30
C LEU A 178 -5.12 -5.95 0.50
N GLU A 179 -5.29 -6.09 -0.82
CA GLU A 179 -4.25 -6.65 -1.70
C GLU A 179 -2.95 -5.85 -1.59
N TYR A 180 -3.07 -4.52 -1.53
CA TYR A 180 -1.89 -3.67 -1.41
C TYR A 180 -1.23 -3.81 -0.02
N ALA A 181 -2.02 -3.97 1.04
CA ALA A 181 -1.49 -4.25 2.38
C ALA A 181 -0.77 -5.61 2.45
N ALA A 182 -1.31 -6.64 1.80
CA ALA A 182 -0.68 -7.96 1.72
C ALA A 182 0.66 -7.89 0.95
N LEU A 183 0.70 -7.21 -0.19
CA LEU A 183 1.93 -6.99 -0.97
C LEU A 183 2.97 -6.20 -0.17
N MET A 184 2.58 -5.08 0.44
CA MET A 184 3.50 -4.29 1.28
C MET A 184 4.00 -5.09 2.48
N GLY A 185 3.15 -5.97 3.01
CA GLY A 185 3.52 -6.93 4.05
C GLY A 185 4.59 -7.90 3.60
N ALA A 186 4.46 -8.48 2.41
CA ALA A 186 5.44 -9.38 1.83
C ALA A 186 6.79 -8.67 1.59
N VAL A 187 6.77 -7.41 1.12
CA VAL A 187 8.00 -6.60 1.00
C VAL A 187 8.62 -6.32 2.36
N ALA A 188 7.82 -5.99 3.37
CA ALA A 188 8.30 -5.68 4.72
C ALA A 188 8.95 -6.88 5.42
N ASN A 189 8.42 -8.10 5.20
CA ASN A 189 8.86 -9.29 5.93
C ASN A 189 9.92 -10.15 5.21
N GLY A 190 10.35 -9.75 4.01
CA GLY A 190 11.39 -10.49 3.27
C GLY A 190 10.86 -11.46 2.22
N GLY A 191 9.56 -11.41 1.85
CA GLY A 191 9.01 -12.18 0.72
C GLY A 191 7.93 -13.20 1.09
N THR A 192 7.45 -13.24 2.35
CA THR A 192 6.33 -14.10 2.70
C THR A 192 5.01 -13.37 2.49
N LEU A 193 4.24 -13.78 1.48
CA LEU A 193 2.88 -13.29 1.26
C LEU A 193 1.93 -14.09 2.16
N TYR A 194 1.38 -13.43 3.17
CA TYR A 194 0.37 -14.02 4.06
C TYR A 194 -1.04 -13.78 3.50
N TYR A 195 -1.96 -14.70 3.80
CA TYR A 195 -3.37 -14.36 3.84
C TYR A 195 -3.58 -13.31 4.92
N LEU A 196 -4.26 -12.23 4.60
CA LEU A 196 -4.69 -11.30 5.64
C LEU A 196 -5.78 -11.97 6.48
N GLN A 197 -5.72 -11.81 7.78
CA GLN A 197 -6.67 -12.39 8.71
C GLN A 197 -7.26 -11.29 9.59
N TYR A 198 -8.58 -11.21 9.61
CA TYR A 198 -9.32 -10.21 10.36
C TYR A 198 -10.08 -10.87 11.50
N PRO A 199 -9.53 -10.85 12.74
CA PRO A 199 -10.16 -11.47 13.90
C PRO A 199 -11.54 -10.85 14.21
N LYS A 200 -12.48 -11.67 14.66
CA LYS A 200 -13.82 -11.23 15.07
C LYS A 200 -13.91 -10.92 16.57
N SER A 201 -12.84 -11.19 17.32
CA SER A 201 -12.71 -10.88 18.73
C SER A 201 -11.25 -10.68 19.10
N GLN A 202 -10.96 -10.05 20.25
CA GLN A 202 -9.61 -9.93 20.79
C GLN A 202 -8.97 -11.31 21.02
N GLN A 203 -9.74 -12.25 21.55
CA GLN A 203 -9.26 -13.62 21.79
C GLN A 203 -8.83 -14.32 20.50
N GLU A 204 -9.57 -14.19 19.41
CA GLU A 204 -9.14 -14.70 18.11
C GLU A 204 -7.86 -14.03 17.63
N GLY A 205 -7.73 -12.73 17.86
CA GLY A 205 -6.52 -11.99 17.53
C GLY A 205 -5.28 -12.46 18.25
N ASP A 206 -5.40 -12.78 19.54
CA ASP A 206 -4.31 -13.27 20.39
C ASP A 206 -3.91 -14.71 20.07
N LEU A 207 -4.84 -15.52 19.59
CA LEU A 207 -4.64 -16.92 19.20
C LEU A 207 -4.39 -17.09 17.69
N LEU A 208 -4.23 -16.00 16.94
CA LEU A 208 -4.12 -16.04 15.50
C LEU A 208 -2.86 -16.83 15.05
N ILE A 209 -3.08 -17.85 14.22
CA ILE A 209 -2.01 -18.60 13.56
C ILE A 209 -1.80 -18.01 12.17
N PRO A 210 -0.59 -17.53 11.85
CA PRO A 210 -0.28 -16.99 10.53
C PRO A 210 -0.51 -18.02 9.41
N ARG A 211 -1.20 -17.59 8.34
CA ARG A 211 -1.48 -18.44 7.17
C ARG A 211 -0.69 -17.92 5.98
N VAL A 212 0.31 -18.68 5.56
CA VAL A 212 1.12 -18.34 4.38
C VAL A 212 0.31 -18.63 3.11
N LYS A 213 0.18 -17.61 2.25
CA LYS A 213 -0.42 -17.74 0.91
C LYS A 213 0.62 -18.26 -0.09
N ARG A 214 1.81 -17.66 -0.09
CA ARG A 214 2.98 -18.12 -0.86
C ARG A 214 4.28 -17.49 -0.39
N HIS A 215 5.39 -18.14 -0.69
CA HIS A 215 6.72 -17.55 -0.56
C HIS A 215 7.13 -16.96 -1.89
N LEU A 216 7.57 -15.70 -1.86
CA LEU A 216 8.05 -14.95 -3.02
C LEU A 216 9.58 -14.91 -2.97
N ASP A 217 10.20 -15.22 -4.10
CA ASP A 217 11.67 -15.15 -4.19
C ASP A 217 12.10 -13.70 -4.49
N ILE A 218 11.92 -12.82 -3.50
CA ILE A 218 12.21 -11.39 -3.59
C ILE A 218 13.12 -10.87 -2.48
N SER A 219 13.59 -11.72 -1.58
CA SER A 219 14.42 -11.31 -0.44
C SER A 219 15.64 -10.49 -0.86
N GLU A 220 16.34 -10.93 -1.90
CA GLU A 220 17.51 -10.26 -2.47
C GLU A 220 17.16 -9.01 -3.30
N LEU A 221 15.89 -8.87 -3.72
CA LEU A 221 15.42 -7.75 -4.52
C LEU A 221 14.91 -6.59 -3.66
N ILE A 222 14.47 -6.88 -2.43
CA ILE A 222 13.95 -5.86 -1.51
C ILE A 222 15.01 -4.77 -1.21
N PRO A 223 16.29 -5.07 -0.95
CA PRO A 223 17.33 -4.07 -0.80
C PRO A 223 17.51 -3.17 -2.04
N GLU A 224 17.13 -3.63 -3.22
CA GLU A 224 17.21 -2.86 -4.47
C GLU A 224 16.12 -1.78 -4.57
N ILE A 225 14.93 -2.03 -4.03
CA ILE A 225 13.79 -1.09 -4.08
C ILE A 225 13.67 -0.20 -2.83
N LYS A 226 14.12 -0.68 -1.66
CA LYS A 226 14.02 0.06 -0.38
C LYS A 226 14.60 1.47 -0.44
N PRO A 227 15.79 1.74 -1.03
CA PRO A 227 16.32 3.10 -1.12
C PRO A 227 15.40 4.06 -1.88
N GLY A 228 14.70 3.58 -2.91
CA GLY A 228 13.72 4.38 -3.64
C GLY A 228 12.44 4.64 -2.85
N MET A 229 12.00 3.67 -2.05
CA MET A 229 10.85 3.81 -1.17
C MET A 229 11.15 4.75 0.02
N ALA A 230 12.36 4.68 0.60
CA ALA A 230 12.84 5.63 1.59
C ALA A 230 12.97 7.04 0.99
N GLY A 231 13.58 7.16 -0.19
CA GLY A 231 13.70 8.43 -0.91
C GLY A 231 12.35 9.07 -1.24
N ALA A 232 11.27 8.29 -1.43
CA ALA A 232 9.93 8.85 -1.60
C ALA A 232 9.48 9.62 -0.35
N VAL A 233 9.83 9.15 0.82
CA VAL A 233 9.55 9.77 2.12
C VAL A 233 10.47 10.96 2.40
N GLU A 234 11.75 10.79 2.18
CA GLU A 234 12.78 11.78 2.53
C GLU A 234 12.72 13.03 1.64
N TYR A 235 12.74 12.86 0.31
CA TYR A 235 12.82 13.97 -0.65
C TYR A 235 11.84 13.86 -1.83
N GLY A 236 11.06 12.78 -1.87
CA GLY A 236 10.20 12.44 -3.00
C GLY A 236 8.73 12.83 -2.81
N THR A 237 7.85 11.96 -3.30
CA THR A 237 6.42 12.21 -3.41
C THR A 237 5.65 12.02 -2.10
N ALA A 238 6.24 11.40 -1.07
CA ALA A 238 5.61 11.09 0.21
C ALA A 238 6.10 11.97 1.38
N ARG A 239 6.73 13.11 1.11
CA ARG A 239 7.29 14.00 2.16
C ARG A 239 6.31 14.45 3.23
N ARG A 240 5.00 14.40 2.96
CA ARG A 240 3.96 14.77 3.94
C ARG A 240 3.84 13.80 5.11
N ILE A 241 4.44 12.61 5.01
CA ILE A 241 4.45 11.63 6.10
C ILE A 241 5.26 12.12 7.31
N GLY A 242 6.26 12.96 7.08
CA GLY A 242 7.24 13.39 8.07
C GLY A 242 8.39 12.39 8.14
N PHE A 243 9.57 12.79 7.65
CA PHE A 243 10.78 11.96 7.68
C PHE A 243 11.47 12.06 9.03
N ASP A 244 11.77 10.91 9.64
CA ASP A 244 12.67 10.75 10.77
C ASP A 244 13.71 9.67 10.42
N PRO A 245 15.02 9.99 10.46
CA PRO A 245 16.07 9.01 10.14
C PRO A 245 16.18 7.88 11.17
N ASN A 246 15.68 8.07 12.39
CA ASN A 246 15.70 7.05 13.46
C ASN A 246 14.51 6.08 13.33
N GLU A 247 13.49 6.47 12.58
CA GLU A 247 12.26 5.71 12.39
C GLU A 247 11.95 5.57 10.90
N PRO A 248 12.71 4.75 10.17
CA PRO A 248 12.60 4.68 8.72
C PRO A 248 11.24 4.15 8.30
N ILE A 249 10.57 4.91 7.44
CA ILE A 249 9.34 4.52 6.77
C ILE A 249 9.65 4.37 5.28
N TYR A 250 9.20 3.26 4.72
CA TYR A 250 9.33 2.94 3.31
C TYR A 250 7.97 2.97 2.67
N GLY A 251 7.81 3.66 1.55
CA GLY A 251 6.48 3.75 0.96
C GLY A 251 6.44 4.19 -0.50
N LYS A 252 5.23 4.07 -1.08
CA LYS A 252 4.95 4.50 -2.45
C LYS A 252 3.60 5.18 -2.53
N THR A 253 3.60 6.39 -3.10
CA THR A 253 2.38 7.15 -3.40
C THR A 253 1.79 6.76 -4.75
N GLY A 254 0.48 6.93 -4.87
CA GLY A 254 -0.25 6.91 -6.14
C GLY A 254 -1.22 8.07 -6.21
N THR A 255 -1.30 8.73 -7.35
CA THR A 255 -2.30 9.79 -7.63
C THR A 255 -2.77 9.63 -9.07
N CYS A 256 -4.06 9.51 -9.27
CA CYS A 256 -4.69 9.55 -10.59
C CYS A 256 -6.18 9.85 -10.47
N THR A 257 -6.84 10.00 -11.62
CA THR A 257 -8.29 10.10 -11.72
C THR A 257 -8.82 8.80 -12.30
N ASP A 258 -9.75 8.14 -11.61
CA ASP A 258 -10.50 7.03 -12.19
C ASP A 258 -11.43 7.58 -13.27
N THR A 259 -11.12 7.27 -14.51
CA THR A 259 -11.87 7.77 -15.68
C THR A 259 -13.21 7.07 -15.87
N ARG A 260 -13.41 5.87 -15.28
CA ARG A 260 -14.67 5.13 -15.32
C ARG A 260 -15.75 5.80 -14.46
N SER A 261 -15.31 6.45 -13.38
CA SER A 261 -16.18 7.24 -12.51
C SER A 261 -15.38 8.45 -12.04
N PRO A 262 -15.70 9.70 -12.45
CA PRO A 262 -14.91 10.87 -12.11
C PRO A 262 -14.63 10.98 -10.61
N THR A 263 -13.56 10.31 -10.18
CA THR A 263 -13.10 10.22 -8.79
C THR A 263 -11.59 10.35 -8.78
N HIS A 264 -11.10 11.32 -8.04
CA HIS A 264 -9.67 11.44 -7.82
C HIS A 264 -9.24 10.47 -6.73
N LEU A 265 -8.10 9.81 -6.94
CA LEU A 265 -7.57 8.79 -6.05
C LEU A 265 -6.22 9.22 -5.49
N GLY A 266 -6.07 9.09 -4.19
CA GLY A 266 -4.82 9.28 -3.47
C GLY A 266 -4.46 8.00 -2.72
N TRP A 267 -3.39 7.33 -3.14
CA TRP A 267 -2.88 6.13 -2.52
C TRP A 267 -1.57 6.37 -1.79
N PHE A 268 -1.42 5.68 -0.69
CA PHE A 268 -0.11 5.49 -0.08
C PHE A 268 -0.06 4.12 0.60
N GLY A 269 0.91 3.30 0.21
CA GLY A 269 1.24 2.06 0.92
C GLY A 269 2.63 2.18 1.51
N SER A 270 2.76 1.80 2.77
CA SER A 270 4.00 1.94 3.53
C SER A 270 4.18 0.83 4.54
N PHE A 271 5.41 0.69 4.97
CA PHE A 271 5.77 -0.06 6.16
C PHE A 271 6.88 0.64 6.92
N THR A 272 6.94 0.38 8.23
CA THR A 272 8.04 0.83 9.09
C THR A 272 8.75 -0.36 9.71
N GLU A 273 9.98 -0.11 10.14
CA GLU A 273 10.82 -1.05 10.87
C GLU A 273 11.32 -0.36 12.13
N VAL A 274 10.49 -0.31 13.19
CA VAL A 274 10.84 0.30 14.47
C VAL A 274 11.22 -0.81 15.46
N GLY A 275 12.48 -0.86 15.83
CA GLY A 275 13.02 -1.91 16.68
C GLY A 275 12.82 -3.29 16.03
N ARG A 276 12.11 -4.19 16.75
CA ARG A 276 11.71 -5.51 16.24
C ARG A 276 10.32 -5.52 15.61
N GLN A 277 9.62 -4.41 15.65
CA GLN A 277 8.27 -4.30 15.12
C GLN A 277 8.28 -3.78 13.70
N LYS A 278 7.46 -4.43 12.89
CA LYS A 278 7.13 -3.98 11.53
C LYS A 278 5.64 -3.76 11.47
N LEU A 279 5.25 -2.68 10.85
CA LEU A 279 3.85 -2.33 10.66
C LEU A 279 3.62 -1.88 9.22
N VAL A 280 2.54 -2.35 8.63
CA VAL A 280 2.05 -1.89 7.32
C VAL A 280 0.92 -0.92 7.52
N VAL A 281 0.96 0.21 6.83
CA VAL A 281 -0.16 1.17 6.74
C VAL A 281 -0.43 1.45 5.27
N VAL A 282 -1.67 1.16 4.85
CA VAL A 282 -2.18 1.51 3.52
C VAL A 282 -3.31 2.50 3.65
N VAL A 283 -3.23 3.59 2.91
CA VAL A 283 -4.25 4.65 2.84
C VAL A 283 -4.73 4.79 1.41
N LEU A 284 -6.04 4.76 1.24
CA LEU A 284 -6.73 5.17 0.02
C LEU A 284 -7.64 6.35 0.34
N LEU A 285 -7.44 7.47 -0.32
CA LEU A 285 -8.36 8.62 -0.31
C LEU A 285 -9.13 8.70 -1.62
N THR A 286 -10.41 9.03 -1.55
CA THR A 286 -11.30 9.21 -2.71
C THR A 286 -11.99 10.56 -2.64
N GLY A 287 -12.21 11.20 -3.79
CA GLY A 287 -12.87 12.50 -3.83
C GLY A 287 -12.55 13.30 -5.09
N GLY A 288 -12.37 14.61 -4.93
CA GLY A 288 -11.97 15.53 -5.97
C GLY A 288 -10.50 15.97 -5.89
N ASN A 289 -10.17 17.13 -6.42
CA ASN A 289 -8.80 17.65 -6.59
C ASN A 289 -7.95 17.74 -5.30
N ALA A 290 -8.57 17.81 -4.13
CA ALA A 290 -7.84 17.84 -2.85
C ALA A 290 -7.20 16.48 -2.49
N VAL A 291 -7.67 15.41 -3.12
CA VAL A 291 -7.21 14.04 -2.89
C VAL A 291 -5.94 13.78 -3.71
N SER A 292 -4.92 13.21 -3.07
CA SER A 292 -3.65 12.89 -3.72
C SER A 292 -2.82 11.90 -2.91
N GLY A 293 -1.83 11.27 -3.53
CA GLY A 293 -0.86 10.42 -2.85
C GLY A 293 -0.09 11.14 -1.72
N PRO A 294 0.40 12.38 -1.92
CA PRO A 294 0.96 13.17 -0.83
C PRO A 294 -0.01 13.42 0.33
N ALA A 295 -1.32 13.58 0.06
CA ALA A 295 -2.31 13.69 1.14
C ALA A 295 -2.48 12.37 1.88
N ALA A 296 -2.54 11.24 1.16
CA ALA A 296 -2.60 9.91 1.74
C ALA A 296 -1.34 9.59 2.57
N SER A 297 -0.14 10.02 2.13
CA SER A 297 1.08 9.85 2.94
C SER A 297 1.04 10.66 4.24
N GLY A 298 0.41 11.83 4.24
CA GLY A 298 0.20 12.62 5.46
C GLY A 298 -0.69 11.90 6.48
N VAL A 299 -1.77 11.25 6.00
CA VAL A 299 -2.64 10.42 6.86
C VAL A 299 -1.85 9.26 7.45
N ALA A 300 -1.08 8.52 6.65
CA ALA A 300 -0.25 7.42 7.16
C ALA A 300 0.78 7.89 8.19
N GLY A 301 1.43 9.05 7.94
CA GLY A 301 2.35 9.66 8.91
C GLY A 301 1.68 9.99 10.24
N GLN A 302 0.43 10.44 10.21
CA GLN A 302 -0.32 10.68 11.43
C GLN A 302 -0.69 9.38 12.17
N VAL A 303 -0.97 8.27 11.43
CA VAL A 303 -1.16 6.95 12.05
C VAL A 303 0.10 6.54 12.83
N TYR A 304 1.28 6.60 12.21
CA TYR A 304 2.54 6.25 12.87
C TYR A 304 2.80 7.12 14.12
N LYS A 305 2.63 8.43 14.01
CA LYS A 305 2.79 9.36 15.13
C LYS A 305 1.81 9.10 16.28
N ASN A 306 0.56 8.79 15.96
CA ASN A 306 -0.45 8.48 16.97
C ASN A 306 -0.10 7.17 17.70
N LEU A 307 0.44 6.17 17.00
CA LEU A 307 0.90 4.92 17.61
C LEU A 307 2.14 5.12 18.46
N GLU A 308 3.08 5.91 18.01
CA GLU A 308 4.28 6.27 18.77
C GLU A 308 3.91 6.99 20.07
N ALA A 309 3.02 7.98 20.00
CA ALA A 309 2.52 8.71 21.17
C ALA A 309 1.84 7.82 22.22
N GLN A 310 1.35 6.65 21.81
CA GLN A 310 0.78 5.61 22.69
C GLN A 310 1.84 4.59 23.16
N ASN A 311 3.12 4.79 22.87
CA ASN A 311 4.21 3.84 23.13
C ASN A 311 3.97 2.46 22.51
N TYR A 312 3.24 2.37 21.40
CA TYR A 312 2.84 1.12 20.75
C TYR A 312 4.05 0.24 20.40
N PHE A 313 5.09 0.84 19.86
CA PHE A 313 6.31 0.13 19.44
C PHE A 313 7.20 -0.32 20.61
N ALA A 314 7.06 0.28 21.81
CA ALA A 314 7.81 -0.11 23.00
C ALA A 314 7.18 -1.29 23.75
N GLN A 315 5.84 -1.40 23.74
CA GLN A 315 5.10 -2.38 24.53
C GLN A 315 5.27 -3.83 24.06
N ALA A 316 5.44 -4.08 22.78
CA ALA A 316 5.59 -5.44 22.27
C ALA A 316 6.98 -6.07 22.54
N GLY A 317 7.96 -5.28 23.00
CA GLY A 317 9.23 -5.79 23.51
C GLY A 317 9.11 -6.48 24.88
N SER A 318 8.13 -6.09 25.69
CA SER A 318 7.93 -6.62 27.06
C SER A 318 7.13 -7.93 27.10
N SER A 319 6.21 -8.14 26.17
CA SER A 319 5.39 -9.37 26.12
C SER A 319 6.18 -10.62 25.74
N SER A 320 7.23 -10.50 24.92
CA SER A 320 8.10 -11.64 24.56
C SER A 320 9.15 -11.97 25.62
N ALA A 321 9.46 -11.05 26.53
CA ALA A 321 10.41 -11.27 27.61
C ALA A 321 9.80 -12.09 28.78
N LEU A 322 8.49 -11.98 29.00
CA LEU A 322 7.77 -12.76 30.02
C LEU A 322 7.59 -14.23 29.61
N ALA A 323 7.33 -14.49 28.33
CA ALA A 323 7.18 -15.87 27.82
C ALA A 323 8.48 -16.68 27.86
N SER A 324 9.65 -16.05 27.89
CA SER A 324 10.95 -16.71 27.97
C SER A 324 11.43 -16.98 29.40
N GLN A 325 10.76 -16.44 30.43
CA GLN A 325 11.09 -16.69 31.85
C GLN A 325 10.26 -17.83 32.48
N GLU A 326 9.10 -18.18 31.90
CA GLU A 326 8.28 -19.31 32.39
C GLU A 326 8.68 -20.68 31.83
N SER A 327 9.70 -20.76 30.96
CA SER A 327 10.23 -22.02 30.39
C SER A 327 11.62 -22.39 30.88
N ARG A 328 12.00 -21.95 32.10
CA ARG A 328 13.22 -22.44 32.79
C ARG A 328 12.91 -23.10 34.10
#